data_d816f9be1adf615f809c7fd9d88ba966
#
_entry.id   d816f9be1adf615f809c7fd9d88ba966
#
_cell.length_a   1.000
_cell.length_b   1.000
_cell.length_c   1.000
_cell.angle_alpha   90.00
_cell.angle_beta   90.00
_cell.angle_gamma   90.00
#
_symmetry.space_group_name_H-M   'P 1'
#
loop_
_entity.id
_entity.type
_entity.pdbx_description
1 polymer ?
#
loop_
_entity_poly.entity_id
_entity_poly.type
_entity_poly.pdbx_seq_one_letter_code
_entity_poly.pdbx_strand_id
1 'polypeptide(L)'
;MIGALNGVNSAGAIFGCLFNAWSCEKYSRKYSMMIGSVVLIVGGALCAGAYDMAMFLVGRFVAGWGAGMLACAVPMYQAEVSTPETRGAMVCVTGIAYALGYSLAGWLGFACFFLPADSSHAQFSWRFPLAFQCVFPLIVLLGWKIIPFSPRWLLQQGRRDEALEVVKKLHASPGDPHHVKAREEFFLIEKQYELDASLEVRPFELFRTPANRRRALVGFLLMWGDQFLGIFVMTNYGVLIYGSLGMTGFVPLLLNACWTSFTIIGNTWTAFYIDKYGRRTFMLIGSIGCTVCVIFLCALTAQFLGTDNIAGLRAAVFFIFFYIFWWCFFIDATQYVYVAEIFPNHLRPQGVALGLSSFYLASEITLVGAPVALNAIGWKFYLVLICPSVVYIVLIYLL
;
A
#
# COMPACT_ATOMS: atom_id res chain seq x y z
N MET A 1 22.46 -3.78 -8.27
CA MET A 1 21.57 -4.83 -8.80
C MET A 1 20.29 -4.97 -7.96
N ILE A 2 20.35 -5.22 -6.63
CA ILE A 2 19.15 -5.39 -5.77
C ILE A 2 18.20 -4.17 -5.83
N GLY A 3 18.73 -2.95 -5.77
CA GLY A 3 17.95 -1.73 -5.91
C GLY A 3 17.21 -1.66 -7.25
N ALA A 4 17.85 -2.03 -8.36
CA ALA A 4 17.22 -2.04 -9.68
C ALA A 4 16.07 -3.05 -9.80
N LEU A 5 16.20 -4.22 -9.14
CA LEU A 5 15.12 -5.24 -9.12
C LEU A 5 13.84 -4.74 -8.43
N ASN A 6 13.99 -3.97 -7.37
CA ASN A 6 12.86 -3.37 -6.67
C ASN A 6 12.33 -2.15 -7.45
N GLY A 7 13.23 -1.36 -8.02
CA GLY A 7 12.91 -0.19 -8.80
C GLY A 7 12.04 -0.49 -10.01
N VAL A 8 12.41 -1.46 -10.82
CA VAL A 8 11.62 -1.86 -11.99
C VAL A 8 10.18 -2.27 -11.61
N ASN A 9 9.99 -2.88 -10.44
CA ASN A 9 8.66 -3.22 -9.95
C ASN A 9 7.83 -1.96 -9.60
N SER A 10 8.44 -0.96 -8.95
CA SER A 10 7.78 0.31 -8.64
C SER A 10 7.45 1.11 -9.91
N ALA A 11 8.34 1.12 -10.90
CA ALA A 11 8.06 1.72 -12.20
C ALA A 11 6.85 1.08 -12.89
N GLY A 12 6.75 -0.26 -12.86
CA GLY A 12 5.57 -0.98 -13.31
C GLY A 12 4.30 -0.56 -12.54
N ALA A 13 4.40 -0.39 -11.23
CA ALA A 13 3.26 0.02 -10.40
C ALA A 13 2.79 1.45 -10.71
N ILE A 14 3.69 2.40 -10.98
CA ILE A 14 3.33 3.74 -11.44
C ILE A 14 2.52 3.67 -12.73
N PHE A 15 3.01 2.89 -13.70
CA PHE A 15 2.28 2.67 -14.97
C PHE A 15 0.90 2.06 -14.70
N GLY A 16 0.83 1.07 -13.79
CA GLY A 16 -0.42 0.45 -13.36
C GLY A 16 -1.43 1.42 -12.74
N CYS A 17 -0.97 2.33 -11.89
CA CYS A 17 -1.82 3.37 -11.28
C CYS A 17 -2.41 4.31 -12.34
N LEU A 18 -1.59 4.78 -13.28
CA LEU A 18 -2.04 5.67 -14.36
C LEU A 18 -3.01 4.95 -15.31
N PHE A 19 -2.72 3.71 -15.68
CA PHE A 19 -3.61 2.89 -16.51
C PHE A 19 -4.94 2.62 -15.80
N ASN A 20 -4.91 2.42 -14.47
CA ASN A 20 -6.10 2.18 -13.67
C ASN A 20 -7.06 3.37 -13.67
N ALA A 21 -6.58 4.62 -13.70
CA ALA A 21 -7.44 5.79 -13.77
C ALA A 21 -8.36 5.73 -15.00
N TRP A 22 -7.81 5.35 -16.15
CA TRP A 22 -8.58 5.18 -17.38
C TRP A 22 -9.48 3.93 -17.36
N SER A 23 -8.95 2.78 -16.91
CA SER A 23 -9.68 1.51 -16.97
C SER A 23 -10.85 1.45 -15.99
N CYS A 24 -10.74 2.06 -14.81
CA CYS A 24 -11.82 2.15 -13.83
C CYS A 24 -13.01 2.97 -14.32
N GLU A 25 -12.77 4.04 -15.07
CA GLU A 25 -13.84 4.86 -15.65
C GLU A 25 -14.53 4.12 -16.80
N LYS A 26 -13.74 3.50 -17.69
CA LYS A 26 -14.26 2.87 -18.91
C LYS A 26 -14.93 1.53 -18.67
N TYR A 27 -14.30 0.63 -17.88
CA TYR A 27 -14.72 -0.77 -17.75
C TYR A 27 -15.36 -1.11 -16.40
N SER A 28 -15.29 -0.29 -15.42
CA SER A 28 -15.65 -0.44 -14.01
C SER A 28 -14.49 -0.85 -13.10
N ARG A 29 -14.69 -0.58 -11.80
CA ARG A 29 -13.73 -0.98 -10.74
C ARG A 29 -13.54 -2.50 -10.70
N LYS A 30 -14.64 -3.25 -10.87
CA LYS A 30 -14.63 -4.72 -10.91
C LYS A 30 -13.76 -5.26 -12.03
N TYR A 31 -13.97 -4.81 -13.26
CA TYR A 31 -13.16 -5.28 -14.40
C TYR A 31 -11.71 -4.80 -14.30
N SER A 32 -11.47 -3.61 -13.78
CA SER A 32 -10.11 -3.12 -13.56
C SER A 32 -9.35 -4.01 -12.57
N MET A 33 -10.00 -4.46 -11.48
CA MET A 33 -9.42 -5.44 -10.55
C MET A 33 -9.13 -6.78 -11.24
N MET A 34 -10.02 -7.26 -12.12
CA MET A 34 -9.80 -8.51 -12.87
C MET A 34 -8.60 -8.38 -13.82
N ILE A 35 -8.52 -7.30 -14.59
CA ILE A 35 -7.39 -7.03 -15.50
C ILE A 35 -6.08 -6.97 -14.70
N GLY A 36 -6.06 -6.20 -13.60
CA GLY A 36 -4.90 -6.11 -12.71
C GLY A 36 -4.48 -7.47 -12.15
N SER A 37 -5.44 -8.31 -11.77
CA SER A 37 -5.17 -9.66 -11.29
C SER A 37 -4.54 -10.56 -12.36
N VAL A 38 -5.04 -10.53 -13.59
CA VAL A 38 -4.45 -11.27 -14.71
C VAL A 38 -3.03 -10.80 -14.98
N VAL A 39 -2.81 -9.49 -15.06
CA VAL A 39 -1.47 -8.90 -15.31
C VAL A 39 -0.50 -9.30 -14.19
N LEU A 40 -0.94 -9.26 -12.92
CA LEU A 40 -0.12 -9.67 -11.78
C LEU A 40 0.24 -11.17 -11.83
N ILE A 41 -0.70 -12.05 -12.21
CA ILE A 41 -0.44 -13.49 -12.37
C ILE A 41 0.60 -13.73 -13.48
N VAL A 42 0.44 -13.06 -14.62
CA VAL A 42 1.39 -13.18 -15.73
C VAL A 42 2.79 -12.72 -15.29
N GLY A 43 2.89 -11.56 -14.63
CA GLY A 43 4.16 -11.06 -14.10
C GLY A 43 4.78 -11.99 -13.06
N GLY A 44 3.98 -12.51 -12.13
CA GLY A 44 4.42 -13.47 -11.11
C GLY A 44 4.90 -14.79 -11.71
N ALA A 45 4.20 -15.32 -12.71
CA ALA A 45 4.61 -16.51 -13.43
C ALA A 45 5.94 -16.31 -14.19
N LEU A 46 6.11 -15.16 -14.85
CA LEU A 46 7.37 -14.79 -15.51
C LEU A 46 8.53 -14.69 -14.50
N CYS A 47 8.30 -14.09 -13.32
CA CYS A 47 9.31 -14.02 -12.26
C CYS A 47 9.70 -15.42 -11.75
N ALA A 48 8.70 -16.26 -11.45
CA ALA A 48 8.96 -17.62 -10.94
C ALA A 48 9.60 -18.54 -11.97
N GLY A 49 9.27 -18.36 -13.26
CA GLY A 49 9.84 -19.12 -14.37
C GLY A 49 11.12 -18.55 -14.96
N ALA A 50 11.67 -17.48 -14.41
CA ALA A 50 12.82 -16.78 -15.02
C ALA A 50 14.05 -17.67 -15.16
N TYR A 51 14.66 -17.64 -16.37
CA TYR A 51 15.94 -18.30 -16.70
C TYR A 51 17.09 -17.31 -16.70
N ASP A 52 16.82 -16.05 -17.02
CA ASP A 52 17.80 -14.99 -17.08
C ASP A 52 17.31 -13.73 -16.35
N MET A 53 18.21 -12.78 -16.14
CA MET A 53 17.93 -11.53 -15.46
C MET A 53 16.98 -10.64 -16.26
N ALA A 54 17.03 -10.67 -17.58
CA ALA A 54 16.17 -9.84 -18.43
C ALA A 54 14.70 -10.28 -18.29
N MET A 55 14.43 -11.59 -18.36
CA MET A 55 13.09 -12.14 -18.14
C MET A 55 12.57 -11.81 -16.75
N PHE A 56 13.43 -11.89 -15.71
CA PHE A 56 13.04 -11.53 -14.35
C PHE A 56 12.66 -10.05 -14.22
N LEU A 57 13.42 -9.14 -14.83
CA LEU A 57 13.12 -7.71 -14.83
C LEU A 57 11.81 -7.39 -15.55
N VAL A 58 11.57 -8.01 -16.71
CA VAL A 58 10.28 -7.87 -17.42
C VAL A 58 9.14 -8.39 -16.56
N GLY A 59 9.30 -9.56 -15.94
CA GLY A 59 8.33 -10.12 -15.00
C GLY A 59 8.03 -9.18 -13.84
N ARG A 60 9.05 -8.55 -13.26
CA ARG A 60 8.91 -7.55 -12.19
C ARG A 60 8.13 -6.31 -12.63
N PHE A 61 8.40 -5.80 -13.83
CA PHE A 61 7.64 -4.67 -14.38
C PHE A 61 6.16 -5.02 -14.56
N VAL A 62 5.87 -6.18 -15.17
CA VAL A 62 4.50 -6.64 -15.40
C VAL A 62 3.78 -6.93 -14.08
N ALA A 63 4.45 -7.57 -13.11
CA ALA A 63 3.89 -7.78 -11.77
C ALA A 63 3.59 -6.45 -11.06
N GLY A 64 4.52 -5.50 -11.14
CA GLY A 64 4.33 -4.14 -10.63
C GLY A 64 3.12 -3.45 -11.26
N TRP A 65 2.96 -3.55 -12.58
CA TRP A 65 1.80 -3.01 -13.29
C TRP A 65 0.48 -3.54 -12.72
N GLY A 66 0.35 -4.88 -12.60
CA GLY A 66 -0.84 -5.49 -12.00
C GLY A 66 -1.07 -5.05 -10.54
N ALA A 67 -0.01 -4.98 -9.74
CA ALA A 67 -0.07 -4.53 -8.34
C ALA A 67 -0.53 -3.08 -8.22
N GLY A 68 -0.01 -2.15 -9.06
CA GLY A 68 -0.42 -0.75 -9.09
C GLY A 68 -1.90 -0.57 -9.46
N MET A 69 -2.41 -1.35 -10.42
CA MET A 69 -3.83 -1.36 -10.76
C MET A 69 -4.69 -1.77 -9.54
N LEU A 70 -4.33 -2.86 -8.87
CA LEU A 70 -5.05 -3.35 -7.69
C LEU A 70 -4.97 -2.37 -6.53
N ALA A 71 -3.81 -1.77 -6.28
CA ALA A 71 -3.62 -0.77 -5.23
C ALA A 71 -4.53 0.44 -5.38
N CYS A 72 -4.86 0.85 -6.61
CA CYS A 72 -5.82 1.92 -6.89
C CYS A 72 -7.27 1.43 -6.86
N ALA A 73 -7.56 0.31 -7.54
CA ALA A 73 -8.94 -0.13 -7.78
C ALA A 73 -9.62 -0.63 -6.48
N VAL A 74 -8.89 -1.37 -5.63
CA VAL A 74 -9.47 -2.00 -4.43
C VAL A 74 -9.97 -0.98 -3.40
N PRO A 75 -9.17 0.02 -2.93
CA PRO A 75 -9.66 1.00 -1.97
C PRO A 75 -10.81 1.85 -2.52
N MET A 76 -10.78 2.19 -3.82
CA MET A 76 -11.89 2.91 -4.46
C MET A 76 -13.17 2.07 -4.46
N TYR A 77 -13.08 0.80 -4.83
CA TYR A 77 -14.20 -0.12 -4.83
C TYR A 77 -14.79 -0.26 -3.41
N GLN A 78 -13.94 -0.49 -2.41
CA GLN A 78 -14.35 -0.59 -1.01
C GLN A 78 -15.07 0.67 -0.54
N ALA A 79 -14.57 1.85 -0.89
CA ALA A 79 -15.20 3.13 -0.54
C ALA A 79 -16.55 3.35 -1.22
N GLU A 80 -16.80 2.73 -2.39
CA GLU A 80 -18.05 2.86 -3.14
C GLU A 80 -19.13 1.85 -2.72
N VAL A 81 -18.75 0.69 -2.16
CA VAL A 81 -19.69 -0.36 -1.73
C VAL A 81 -19.97 -0.32 -0.22
N SER A 82 -19.20 0.43 0.55
CA SER A 82 -19.38 0.58 2.00
C SER A 82 -20.38 1.67 2.36
N THR A 83 -21.04 1.51 3.50
CA THR A 83 -21.89 2.55 4.07
C THR A 83 -21.04 3.75 4.51
N PRO A 84 -21.61 4.98 4.58
CA PRO A 84 -20.87 6.15 5.06
C PRO A 84 -20.25 5.96 6.45
N GLU A 85 -20.92 5.22 7.33
CA GLU A 85 -20.51 4.96 8.72
C GLU A 85 -19.30 4.03 8.82
N THR A 86 -19.16 3.07 7.88
CA THR A 86 -18.11 2.03 7.92
C THR A 86 -17.04 2.23 6.85
N ARG A 87 -17.12 3.31 6.07
CA ARG A 87 -16.24 3.54 4.92
C ARG A 87 -14.76 3.54 5.29
N GLY A 88 -14.37 4.26 6.34
CA GLY A 88 -13.00 4.31 6.82
C GLY A 88 -12.49 2.93 7.22
N ALA A 89 -13.26 2.20 8.04
CA ALA A 89 -12.92 0.85 8.46
C ALA A 89 -12.78 -0.13 7.29
N MET A 90 -13.69 -0.06 6.30
CA MET A 90 -13.64 -0.93 5.11
C MET A 90 -12.40 -0.65 4.24
N VAL A 91 -12.01 0.60 4.07
CA VAL A 91 -10.76 0.93 3.35
C VAL A 91 -9.53 0.49 4.14
N CYS A 92 -9.57 0.52 5.49
CA CYS A 92 -8.49 -0.01 6.33
C CYS A 92 -8.26 -1.53 6.15
N VAL A 93 -9.27 -2.29 5.69
CA VAL A 93 -9.09 -3.71 5.33
C VAL A 93 -8.00 -3.88 4.26
N THR A 94 -7.80 -2.89 3.40
CA THR A 94 -6.67 -2.89 2.45
C THR A 94 -5.33 -2.92 3.19
N GLY A 95 -5.15 -2.11 4.24
CA GLY A 95 -3.94 -2.13 5.08
C GLY A 95 -3.73 -3.47 5.77
N ILE A 96 -4.81 -4.09 6.28
CA ILE A 96 -4.74 -5.44 6.87
C ILE A 96 -4.31 -6.48 5.82
N ALA A 97 -4.83 -6.39 4.60
CA ALA A 97 -4.47 -7.29 3.51
C ALA A 97 -2.99 -7.13 3.09
N TYR A 98 -2.46 -5.90 3.04
CA TYR A 98 -1.02 -5.66 2.83
C TYR A 98 -0.19 -6.27 3.95
N ALA A 99 -0.57 -6.06 5.21
CA ALA A 99 0.11 -6.63 6.37
C ALA A 99 0.15 -8.16 6.33
N LEU A 100 -0.96 -8.80 5.97
CA LEU A 100 -1.03 -10.26 5.76
C LEU A 100 -0.10 -10.71 4.63
N GLY A 101 -0.08 -9.99 3.50
CA GLY A 101 0.80 -10.30 2.37
C GLY A 101 2.28 -10.22 2.74
N TYR A 102 2.71 -9.15 3.40
CA TYR A 102 4.09 -9.00 3.88
C TYR A 102 4.47 -10.05 4.91
N SER A 103 3.58 -10.35 5.85
CA SER A 103 3.79 -11.39 6.86
C SER A 103 3.96 -12.76 6.22
N LEU A 104 3.06 -13.16 5.32
CA LEU A 104 3.16 -14.42 4.60
C LEU A 104 4.45 -14.52 3.78
N ALA A 105 4.83 -13.46 3.06
CA ALA A 105 6.09 -13.42 2.32
C ALA A 105 7.30 -13.59 3.26
N GLY A 106 7.30 -12.92 4.41
CA GLY A 106 8.34 -13.05 5.44
C GLY A 106 8.48 -14.49 5.97
N TRP A 107 7.35 -15.12 6.33
CA TRP A 107 7.35 -16.49 6.83
C TRP A 107 7.69 -17.53 5.77
N LEU A 108 7.26 -17.33 4.52
CA LEU A 108 7.65 -18.19 3.40
C LEU A 108 9.15 -18.09 3.13
N GLY A 109 9.71 -16.87 3.15
CA GLY A 109 11.15 -16.67 3.01
C GLY A 109 11.94 -17.33 4.16
N PHE A 110 11.45 -17.21 5.40
CA PHE A 110 12.01 -17.88 6.56
C PHE A 110 11.96 -19.41 6.45
N ALA A 111 10.84 -19.98 6.04
CA ALA A 111 10.67 -21.41 5.86
C ALA A 111 11.61 -21.97 4.76
N CYS A 112 11.72 -21.24 3.64
CA CYS A 112 12.58 -21.63 2.53
C CYS A 112 14.09 -21.59 2.87
N PHE A 113 14.47 -20.85 3.91
CA PHE A 113 15.87 -20.80 4.37
C PHE A 113 16.36 -22.15 4.93
N PHE A 114 15.49 -22.98 5.48
CA PHE A 114 15.84 -24.27 6.04
C PHE A 114 15.87 -25.41 5.02
N LEU A 115 15.59 -25.12 3.75
CA LEU A 115 15.70 -26.14 2.71
C LEU A 115 17.17 -26.50 2.43
N PRO A 116 17.47 -27.79 2.16
CA PRO A 116 18.82 -28.21 1.83
C PRO A 116 19.41 -27.44 0.64
N ALA A 117 20.72 -27.24 0.66
CA ALA A 117 21.42 -26.47 -0.39
C ALA A 117 21.64 -27.25 -1.72
N ASP A 118 20.96 -28.39 -1.92
CA ASP A 118 21.00 -29.15 -3.16
C ASP A 118 20.45 -28.34 -4.34
N SER A 119 20.92 -28.62 -5.53
CA SER A 119 20.59 -27.84 -6.74
C SER A 119 19.09 -27.73 -7.02
N SER A 120 18.30 -28.77 -6.75
CA SER A 120 16.86 -28.78 -6.91
C SER A 120 16.14 -27.94 -5.85
N HIS A 121 16.57 -28.02 -4.59
CA HIS A 121 15.98 -27.25 -3.49
C HIS A 121 16.41 -25.77 -3.53
N ALA A 122 17.61 -25.47 -3.99
CA ALA A 122 18.06 -24.10 -4.23
C ALA A 122 17.19 -23.37 -5.26
N GLN A 123 16.77 -24.04 -6.34
CA GLN A 123 15.83 -23.48 -7.32
C GLN A 123 14.44 -23.28 -6.71
N PHE A 124 13.95 -24.23 -5.92
CA PHE A 124 12.64 -24.15 -5.26
C PHE A 124 12.58 -23.01 -4.24
N SER A 125 13.64 -22.78 -3.47
CA SER A 125 13.65 -21.81 -2.36
C SER A 125 13.33 -20.38 -2.77
N TRP A 126 13.68 -19.94 -3.97
CA TRP A 126 13.36 -18.59 -4.48
C TRP A 126 12.20 -18.57 -5.46
N ARG A 127 11.98 -19.66 -6.24
CA ARG A 127 10.86 -19.73 -7.21
C ARG A 127 9.51 -19.90 -6.54
N PHE A 128 9.44 -20.68 -5.47
CA PHE A 128 8.19 -20.94 -4.75
C PHE A 128 7.58 -19.69 -4.14
N PRO A 129 8.28 -18.82 -3.39
CA PRO A 129 7.73 -17.56 -2.90
C PRO A 129 7.26 -16.63 -4.03
N LEU A 130 7.96 -16.61 -5.16
CA LEU A 130 7.57 -15.81 -6.34
C LEU A 130 6.34 -16.39 -7.06
N ALA A 131 6.18 -17.70 -7.10
CA ALA A 131 4.97 -18.33 -7.63
C ALA A 131 3.77 -18.13 -6.69
N PHE A 132 4.00 -18.15 -5.38
CA PHE A 132 2.96 -18.01 -4.38
C PHE A 132 2.22 -16.67 -4.46
N GLN A 133 2.87 -15.59 -4.92
CA GLN A 133 2.22 -14.31 -5.14
C GLN A 133 1.03 -14.38 -6.11
N CYS A 134 0.97 -15.38 -7.01
CA CYS A 134 -0.12 -15.57 -7.96
C CYS A 134 -1.40 -16.10 -7.30
N VAL A 135 -1.34 -16.67 -6.09
CA VAL A 135 -2.48 -17.31 -5.42
C VAL A 135 -3.58 -16.30 -5.11
N PHE A 136 -3.24 -15.13 -4.55
CA PHE A 136 -4.24 -14.14 -4.14
C PHE A 136 -4.99 -13.53 -5.33
N PRO A 137 -4.34 -13.06 -6.41
CA PRO A 137 -5.06 -12.58 -7.58
C PRO A 137 -5.86 -13.69 -8.28
N LEU A 138 -5.43 -14.96 -8.19
CA LEU A 138 -6.22 -16.08 -8.68
C LEU A 138 -7.52 -16.26 -7.88
N ILE A 139 -7.48 -16.12 -6.54
CA ILE A 139 -8.69 -16.15 -5.70
C ILE A 139 -9.65 -15.03 -6.11
N VAL A 140 -9.15 -13.81 -6.40
CA VAL A 140 -9.97 -12.69 -6.89
C VAL A 140 -10.63 -13.05 -8.22
N LEU A 141 -9.90 -13.66 -9.16
CA LEU A 141 -10.45 -14.10 -10.45
C LEU A 141 -11.51 -15.19 -10.29
N LEU A 142 -11.30 -16.16 -9.40
CA LEU A 142 -12.30 -17.21 -9.13
C LEU A 142 -13.56 -16.64 -8.47
N GLY A 143 -13.39 -15.63 -7.62
CA GLY A 143 -14.48 -14.94 -6.92
C GLY A 143 -15.23 -13.89 -7.76
N TRP A 144 -14.92 -13.70 -9.04
CA TRP A 144 -15.45 -12.60 -9.85
C TRP A 144 -16.98 -12.53 -9.92
N LYS A 145 -17.69 -13.66 -9.86
CA LYS A 145 -19.16 -13.72 -9.85
C LYS A 145 -19.77 -13.23 -8.55
N ILE A 146 -19.02 -13.32 -7.43
CA ILE A 146 -19.48 -12.95 -6.10
C ILE A 146 -19.37 -11.42 -5.90
N ILE A 147 -18.36 -10.80 -6.53
CA ILE A 147 -18.09 -9.36 -6.42
C ILE A 147 -19.13 -8.60 -7.26
N PRO A 148 -20.03 -7.79 -6.66
CA PRO A 148 -20.99 -7.00 -7.40
C PRO A 148 -20.32 -5.82 -8.13
N PHE A 149 -21.02 -5.22 -9.09
CA PHE A 149 -20.59 -3.95 -9.65
C PHE A 149 -20.79 -2.82 -8.64
N SER A 150 -19.97 -1.77 -8.75
CA SER A 150 -20.19 -0.55 -7.96
C SER A 150 -21.55 0.08 -8.30
N PRO A 151 -22.40 0.43 -7.31
CA PRO A 151 -23.67 1.10 -7.54
C PRO A 151 -23.51 2.41 -8.33
N ARG A 152 -22.44 3.15 -8.07
CA ARG A 152 -22.15 4.40 -8.80
C ARG A 152 -21.84 4.18 -10.26
N TRP A 153 -21.06 3.14 -10.58
CA TRP A 153 -20.78 2.81 -11.97
C TRP A 153 -22.02 2.31 -12.71
N LEU A 154 -22.90 1.54 -12.06
CA LEU A 154 -24.17 1.11 -12.64
C LEU A 154 -25.05 2.30 -12.98
N LEU A 155 -25.12 3.32 -12.12
CA LEU A 155 -25.83 4.57 -12.41
C LEU A 155 -25.23 5.31 -13.61
N GLN A 156 -23.91 5.34 -13.75
CA GLN A 156 -23.21 5.92 -14.92
C GLN A 156 -23.58 5.22 -16.23
N GLN A 157 -23.90 3.93 -16.17
CA GLN A 157 -24.34 3.12 -17.33
C GLN A 157 -25.86 3.15 -17.54
N GLY A 158 -26.61 3.93 -16.76
CA GLY A 158 -28.09 3.99 -16.83
C GLY A 158 -28.79 2.74 -16.26
N ARG A 159 -28.07 1.83 -15.59
CA ARG A 159 -28.60 0.56 -15.03
C ARG A 159 -29.11 0.77 -13.59
N ARG A 160 -30.10 1.63 -13.44
CA ARG A 160 -30.63 2.10 -12.14
C ARG A 160 -31.16 0.96 -11.26
N ASP A 161 -31.95 0.06 -11.84
CA ASP A 161 -32.60 -1.00 -11.08
C ASP A 161 -31.59 -2.00 -10.51
N GLU A 162 -30.57 -2.32 -11.28
CA GLU A 162 -29.46 -3.17 -10.80
C GLU A 162 -28.65 -2.48 -9.70
N ALA A 163 -28.42 -1.17 -9.80
CA ALA A 163 -27.75 -0.41 -8.76
C ALA A 163 -28.54 -0.47 -7.43
N LEU A 164 -29.87 -0.34 -7.50
CA LEU A 164 -30.74 -0.46 -6.32
C LEU A 164 -30.68 -1.87 -5.71
N GLU A 165 -30.71 -2.91 -6.54
CA GLU A 165 -30.60 -4.31 -6.06
C GLU A 165 -29.24 -4.59 -5.40
N VAL A 166 -28.16 -4.04 -5.93
CA VAL A 166 -26.83 -4.16 -5.33
C VAL A 166 -26.78 -3.45 -3.97
N VAL A 167 -27.34 -2.23 -3.86
CA VAL A 167 -27.39 -1.50 -2.58
C VAL A 167 -28.23 -2.26 -1.56
N LYS A 168 -29.41 -2.79 -1.94
CA LYS A 168 -30.24 -3.63 -1.06
C LYS A 168 -29.47 -4.85 -0.54
N LYS A 169 -28.68 -5.51 -1.41
CA LYS A 169 -27.86 -6.67 -1.03
C LYS A 169 -26.74 -6.32 -0.06
N LEU A 170 -26.04 -5.21 -0.31
CA LEU A 170 -24.88 -4.79 0.47
C LEU A 170 -25.27 -4.21 1.83
N HIS A 171 -26.40 -3.50 1.89
CA HIS A 171 -26.86 -2.79 3.09
C HIS A 171 -28.05 -3.48 3.76
N ALA A 172 -28.27 -4.77 3.48
CA ALA A 172 -29.28 -5.55 4.14
C ALA A 172 -29.04 -5.60 5.65
N SER A 173 -30.00 -5.10 6.43
CA SER A 173 -29.98 -5.17 7.89
C SER A 173 -31.05 -6.13 8.38
N PRO A 174 -30.78 -7.04 9.33
CA PRO A 174 -31.77 -7.97 9.88
C PRO A 174 -32.99 -7.27 10.48
N GLY A 175 -32.88 -6.00 10.86
CA GLY A 175 -33.96 -5.18 11.42
C GLY A 175 -34.76 -4.38 10.40
N ASP A 176 -34.48 -4.46 9.10
CA ASP A 176 -35.15 -3.68 8.05
C ASP A 176 -35.68 -4.57 6.92
N PRO A 177 -36.81 -5.26 7.12
CA PRO A 177 -37.39 -6.17 6.11
C PRO A 177 -37.90 -5.42 4.85
N HIS A 178 -38.10 -4.13 4.90
CA HIS A 178 -38.55 -3.31 3.77
C HIS A 178 -37.41 -2.57 3.06
N HIS A 179 -36.15 -2.79 3.48
CA HIS A 179 -34.96 -2.13 2.91
C HIS A 179 -35.07 -0.59 2.88
N VAL A 180 -35.67 0.02 3.89
CA VAL A 180 -35.88 1.47 3.95
C VAL A 180 -34.54 2.21 3.96
N LYS A 181 -33.61 1.80 4.82
CA LYS A 181 -32.27 2.39 4.90
C LYS A 181 -31.50 2.27 3.58
N ALA A 182 -31.57 1.10 2.93
CA ALA A 182 -30.92 0.88 1.64
C ALA A 182 -31.51 1.78 0.54
N ARG A 183 -32.82 2.04 0.57
CA ARG A 183 -33.47 2.95 -0.39
C ARG A 183 -33.11 4.41 -0.13
N GLU A 184 -33.05 4.84 1.13
CA GLU A 184 -32.60 6.18 1.50
C GLU A 184 -31.18 6.43 1.04
N GLU A 185 -30.29 5.47 1.28
CA GLU A 185 -28.89 5.56 0.85
C GLU A 185 -28.77 5.56 -0.67
N PHE A 186 -29.52 4.69 -1.35
CA PHE A 186 -29.57 4.70 -2.81
C PHE A 186 -30.00 6.05 -3.37
N PHE A 187 -31.02 6.68 -2.78
CA PHE A 187 -31.48 8.00 -3.18
C PHE A 187 -30.39 9.08 -3.00
N LEU A 188 -29.61 8.99 -1.91
CA LEU A 188 -28.48 9.90 -1.70
C LEU A 188 -27.37 9.67 -2.74
N ILE A 189 -27.06 8.40 -3.08
CA ILE A 189 -26.09 8.06 -4.13
C ILE A 189 -26.57 8.56 -5.49
N GLU A 190 -27.85 8.40 -5.81
CA GLU A 190 -28.45 8.86 -7.07
C GLU A 190 -28.42 10.39 -7.20
N LYS A 191 -28.82 11.12 -6.16
CA LYS A 191 -28.70 12.59 -6.14
C LYS A 191 -27.26 13.07 -6.28
N GLN A 192 -26.33 12.42 -5.59
CA GLN A 192 -24.90 12.75 -5.73
C GLN A 192 -24.41 12.47 -7.15
N TYR A 193 -24.89 11.38 -7.77
CA TYR A 193 -24.54 11.10 -9.16
C TYR A 193 -25.11 12.15 -10.13
N GLU A 194 -26.35 12.60 -9.96
CA GLU A 194 -26.94 13.66 -10.79
C GLU A 194 -26.12 14.95 -10.72
N LEU A 195 -25.67 15.33 -9.52
CA LEU A 195 -24.78 16.48 -9.31
C LEU A 195 -23.42 16.27 -9.99
N ASP A 196 -22.79 15.09 -9.79
CA ASP A 196 -21.51 14.76 -10.38
C ASP A 196 -21.59 14.66 -11.92
N ALA A 197 -22.70 14.16 -12.48
CA ALA A 197 -22.94 14.05 -13.92
C ALA A 197 -23.12 15.44 -14.61
N SER A 198 -23.54 16.46 -13.87
CA SER A 198 -23.60 17.83 -14.37
C SER A 198 -22.20 18.46 -14.53
N LEU A 199 -21.16 17.84 -13.92
CA LEU A 199 -19.78 18.30 -14.01
C LEU A 199 -19.09 17.56 -15.17
N GLU A 200 -18.60 18.30 -16.14
CA GLU A 200 -17.80 17.71 -17.24
C GLU A 200 -16.47 17.20 -16.69
N VAL A 201 -16.26 15.87 -16.74
CA VAL A 201 -14.95 15.27 -16.44
C VAL A 201 -14.09 15.31 -17.69
N ARG A 202 -13.17 16.27 -17.74
CA ARG A 202 -12.19 16.37 -18.83
C ARG A 202 -10.83 15.77 -18.41
N PRO A 203 -10.01 15.34 -19.35
CA PRO A 203 -8.63 14.98 -19.06
C PRO A 203 -7.93 16.14 -18.33
N PHE A 204 -7.18 15.81 -17.28
CA PHE A 204 -6.48 16.78 -16.43
C PHE A 204 -7.36 17.81 -15.68
N GLU A 205 -8.67 17.55 -15.52
CA GLU A 205 -9.57 18.41 -14.72
C GLU A 205 -9.06 18.60 -13.28
N LEU A 206 -8.34 17.61 -12.76
CA LEU A 206 -7.65 17.68 -11.46
C LEU A 206 -6.71 18.91 -11.32
N PHE A 207 -6.16 19.41 -12.42
CA PHE A 207 -5.21 20.54 -12.40
C PHE A 207 -5.83 21.87 -12.86
N ARG A 208 -7.12 21.88 -13.19
CA ARG A 208 -7.77 23.02 -13.83
C ARG A 208 -8.18 24.11 -12.85
N THR A 209 -8.80 23.73 -11.75
CA THR A 209 -9.27 24.69 -10.75
C THR A 209 -8.25 24.84 -9.61
N PRO A 210 -8.13 26.02 -8.97
CA PRO A 210 -7.23 26.20 -7.82
C PRO A 210 -7.51 25.24 -6.68
N ALA A 211 -8.80 24.95 -6.42
CA ALA A 211 -9.22 24.02 -5.37
C ALA A 211 -8.76 22.57 -5.67
N ASN A 212 -8.90 22.11 -6.91
CA ASN A 212 -8.47 20.78 -7.32
C ASN A 212 -6.95 20.67 -7.34
N ARG A 213 -6.23 21.72 -7.80
CA ARG A 213 -4.75 21.76 -7.71
C ARG A 213 -4.26 21.63 -6.28
N ARG A 214 -4.90 22.32 -5.33
CA ARG A 214 -4.55 22.19 -3.91
C ARG A 214 -4.77 20.77 -3.41
N ARG A 215 -5.91 20.12 -3.73
CA ARG A 215 -6.16 18.71 -3.37
C ARG A 215 -5.16 17.77 -4.01
N ALA A 216 -4.85 17.98 -5.30
CA ALA A 216 -3.84 17.20 -6.02
C ALA A 216 -2.45 17.32 -5.37
N LEU A 217 -2.06 18.56 -5.01
CA LEU A 217 -0.79 18.81 -4.32
C LEU A 217 -0.76 18.16 -2.94
N VAL A 218 -1.83 18.30 -2.16
CA VAL A 218 -1.92 17.67 -0.84
C VAL A 218 -1.83 16.15 -0.94
N GLY A 219 -2.63 15.53 -1.83
CA GLY A 219 -2.59 14.08 -2.04
C GLY A 219 -1.23 13.58 -2.54
N PHE A 220 -0.58 14.34 -3.43
CA PHE A 220 0.77 14.04 -3.90
C PHE A 220 1.80 14.12 -2.78
N LEU A 221 1.87 15.26 -2.07
CA LEU A 221 2.87 15.49 -1.01
C LEU A 221 2.69 14.56 0.17
N LEU A 222 1.45 14.19 0.50
CA LEU A 222 1.14 13.29 1.59
C LEU A 222 1.71 11.89 1.31
N MET A 223 1.41 11.33 0.15
CA MET A 223 1.89 10.01 -0.26
C MET A 223 3.39 9.98 -0.61
N TRP A 224 3.92 11.11 -1.11
CA TRP A 224 5.34 11.28 -1.36
C TRP A 224 6.16 11.33 -0.07
N GLY A 225 5.76 12.19 0.87
CA GLY A 225 6.50 12.45 2.10
C GLY A 225 6.49 11.28 3.06
N ASP A 226 5.42 10.51 3.06
CA ASP A 226 5.23 9.31 3.84
C ASP A 226 6.36 8.26 3.60
N GLN A 227 6.81 8.13 2.35
CA GLN A 227 7.86 7.16 1.99
C GLN A 227 9.24 7.52 2.56
N PHE A 228 9.49 8.80 2.83
CA PHE A 228 10.73 9.25 3.46
C PHE A 228 10.79 8.97 4.96
N LEU A 229 9.69 8.55 5.60
CA LEU A 229 9.73 7.98 6.95
C LEU A 229 10.55 6.68 7.00
N GLY A 230 10.81 6.02 5.85
CA GLY A 230 11.76 4.93 5.71
C GLY A 230 11.18 3.53 5.76
N ILE A 231 9.86 3.37 5.68
CA ILE A 231 9.20 2.05 5.80
C ILE A 231 9.72 1.04 4.77
N PHE A 232 9.81 1.43 3.50
CA PHE A 232 10.27 0.50 2.46
C PHE A 232 11.73 0.10 2.62
N VAL A 233 12.57 0.99 3.16
CA VAL A 233 13.96 0.66 3.49
C VAL A 233 14.00 -0.37 4.60
N MET A 234 13.24 -0.16 5.68
CA MET A 234 13.16 -1.10 6.81
C MET A 234 12.58 -2.45 6.38
N THR A 235 11.53 -2.46 5.56
CA THR A 235 10.88 -3.70 5.10
C THR A 235 11.74 -4.50 4.14
N ASN A 236 12.33 -3.87 3.12
CA ASN A 236 13.06 -4.57 2.07
C ASN A 236 14.51 -4.89 2.44
N TYR A 237 15.12 -4.08 3.29
CA TYR A 237 16.51 -4.25 3.72
C TYR A 237 16.63 -4.62 5.20
N GLY A 238 15.53 -4.94 5.88
CA GLY A 238 15.50 -5.31 7.30
C GLY A 238 16.49 -6.44 7.64
N VAL A 239 16.53 -7.50 6.85
CA VAL A 239 17.47 -8.62 7.03
C VAL A 239 18.92 -8.14 6.97
N LEU A 240 19.26 -7.25 6.03
CA LEU A 240 20.61 -6.68 5.91
C LEU A 240 20.93 -5.75 7.09
N ILE A 241 19.96 -4.96 7.54
CA ILE A 241 20.10 -4.07 8.69
C ILE A 241 20.31 -4.89 9.98
N TYR A 242 19.52 -5.93 10.22
CA TYR A 242 19.74 -6.83 11.38
C TYR A 242 21.09 -7.55 11.30
N GLY A 243 21.51 -7.96 10.09
CA GLY A 243 22.85 -8.54 9.87
C GLY A 243 23.98 -7.58 10.23
N SER A 244 23.87 -6.31 9.84
CA SER A 244 24.86 -5.27 10.19
C SER A 244 24.89 -4.95 11.69
N LEU A 245 23.80 -5.19 12.43
CA LEU A 245 23.70 -5.06 13.88
C LEU A 245 24.20 -6.30 14.65
N GLY A 246 24.92 -7.21 13.97
CA GLY A 246 25.55 -8.37 14.58
C GLY A 246 24.64 -9.61 14.74
N MET A 247 23.45 -9.61 14.16
CA MET A 247 22.58 -10.80 14.14
C MET A 247 23.04 -11.76 13.03
N THR A 248 23.21 -13.05 13.37
CA THR A 248 23.75 -14.06 12.45
C THR A 248 22.77 -15.22 12.24
N GLY A 249 23.01 -16.01 11.20
CA GLY A 249 22.23 -17.21 10.90
C GLY A 249 20.81 -16.89 10.45
N PHE A 250 19.84 -17.59 11.03
CA PHE A 250 18.40 -17.44 10.72
C PHE A 250 17.73 -16.26 11.46
N VAL A 251 18.39 -15.68 12.47
CA VAL A 251 17.81 -14.65 13.36
C VAL A 251 17.36 -13.40 12.59
N PRO A 252 18.10 -12.83 11.65
CA PRO A 252 17.64 -11.68 10.85
C PRO A 252 16.34 -11.96 10.09
N LEU A 253 16.19 -13.15 9.52
CA LEU A 253 14.99 -13.56 8.79
C LEU A 253 13.79 -13.72 9.75
N LEU A 254 14.02 -14.35 10.90
CA LEU A 254 13.01 -14.50 11.94
C LEU A 254 12.52 -13.14 12.45
N LEU A 255 13.44 -12.22 12.78
CA LEU A 255 13.11 -10.87 13.24
C LEU A 255 12.29 -10.12 12.17
N ASN A 256 12.65 -10.24 10.90
CA ASN A 256 11.91 -9.61 9.81
C ASN A 256 10.50 -10.19 9.66
N ALA A 257 10.33 -11.51 9.76
CA ALA A 257 9.01 -12.16 9.72
C ALA A 257 8.13 -11.76 10.92
N CYS A 258 8.68 -11.69 12.13
CA CYS A 258 7.97 -11.19 13.30
C CYS A 258 7.58 -9.71 13.17
N TRP A 259 8.49 -8.89 12.65
CA TRP A 259 8.28 -7.47 12.43
C TRP A 259 7.13 -7.19 11.45
N THR A 260 7.09 -7.91 10.31
CA THR A 260 5.99 -7.81 9.34
C THR A 260 4.68 -8.35 9.90
N SER A 261 4.70 -9.40 10.73
CA SER A 261 3.49 -9.95 11.37
C SER A 261 2.86 -8.99 12.37
N PHE A 262 3.68 -8.17 13.03
CA PHE A 262 3.19 -7.17 13.99
C PHE A 262 2.29 -6.11 13.31
N THR A 263 2.48 -5.85 12.03
CA THR A 263 1.66 -4.88 11.27
C THR A 263 0.19 -5.27 11.19
N ILE A 264 -0.15 -6.56 11.27
CA ILE A 264 -1.53 -7.05 11.24
C ILE A 264 -2.31 -6.50 12.45
N ILE A 265 -1.68 -6.54 13.63
CA ILE A 265 -2.28 -6.06 14.88
C ILE A 265 -2.53 -4.55 14.80
N GLY A 266 -1.53 -3.79 14.34
CA GLY A 266 -1.64 -2.34 14.23
C GLY A 266 -2.71 -1.89 13.24
N ASN A 267 -2.73 -2.45 12.03
CA ASN A 267 -3.73 -2.10 11.02
C ASN A 267 -5.15 -2.48 11.46
N THR A 268 -5.31 -3.59 12.18
CA THR A 268 -6.61 -3.98 12.74
C THR A 268 -7.06 -2.96 13.78
N TRP A 269 -6.17 -2.53 14.67
CA TRP A 269 -6.48 -1.48 15.66
C TRP A 269 -6.86 -0.16 14.97
N THR A 270 -6.10 0.25 13.94
CA THR A 270 -6.40 1.46 13.15
C THR A 270 -7.80 1.42 12.57
N ALA A 271 -8.25 0.28 12.04
CA ALA A 271 -9.59 0.14 11.46
C ALA A 271 -10.73 0.46 12.46
N PHE A 272 -10.54 0.21 13.76
CA PHE A 272 -11.54 0.51 14.78
C PHE A 272 -11.51 1.96 15.28
N TYR A 273 -10.38 2.66 15.17
CA TYR A 273 -10.20 3.95 15.82
C TYR A 273 -10.06 5.13 14.87
N ILE A 274 -9.77 4.90 13.58
CA ILE A 274 -9.51 5.95 12.58
C ILE A 274 -10.69 6.93 12.43
N ASP A 275 -11.92 6.44 12.52
CA ASP A 275 -13.13 7.26 12.38
C ASP A 275 -13.42 8.12 13.62
N LYS A 276 -12.87 7.74 14.79
CA LYS A 276 -13.06 8.47 16.06
C LYS A 276 -12.12 9.67 16.20
N TYR A 277 -10.84 9.51 15.82
CA TYR A 277 -9.80 10.50 16.09
C TYR A 277 -9.40 11.34 14.87
N GLY A 278 -9.84 10.93 13.67
CA GLY A 278 -9.56 11.63 12.43
C GLY A 278 -8.19 11.30 11.82
N ARG A 279 -8.13 11.38 10.50
CA ARG A 279 -7.00 10.92 9.68
C ARG A 279 -5.74 11.75 9.91
N ARG A 280 -5.88 13.08 10.00
CA ARG A 280 -4.76 14.01 10.19
C ARG A 280 -4.04 13.78 11.51
N THR A 281 -4.80 13.59 12.60
CA THR A 281 -4.24 13.34 13.94
C THR A 281 -3.42 12.06 13.96
N PHE A 282 -3.95 10.99 13.35
CA PHE A 282 -3.25 9.71 13.22
C PHE A 282 -1.93 9.89 12.47
N MET A 283 -1.95 10.52 11.31
CA MET A 283 -0.74 10.72 10.51
C MET A 283 0.31 11.57 11.24
N LEU A 284 -0.10 12.61 11.97
CA LEU A 284 0.83 13.42 12.76
C LEU A 284 1.49 12.62 13.88
N ILE A 285 0.70 11.92 14.69
CA ILE A 285 1.22 11.11 15.81
C ILE A 285 2.18 10.04 15.28
N GLY A 286 1.77 9.30 14.24
CA GLY A 286 2.59 8.26 13.63
C GLY A 286 3.89 8.80 13.05
N SER A 287 3.83 9.90 12.29
CA SER A 287 5.02 10.49 11.65
C SER A 287 6.03 11.01 12.67
N ILE A 288 5.57 11.62 13.76
CA ILE A 288 6.44 12.05 14.87
C ILE A 288 7.08 10.82 15.51
N GLY A 289 6.29 9.79 15.85
CA GLY A 289 6.80 8.57 16.46
C GLY A 289 7.82 7.83 15.59
N CYS A 290 7.53 7.66 14.29
CA CYS A 290 8.48 7.08 13.34
C CYS A 290 9.78 7.87 13.24
N THR A 291 9.68 9.20 13.12
CA THR A 291 10.86 10.07 13.01
C THR A 291 11.73 9.99 14.26
N VAL A 292 11.14 9.99 15.45
CA VAL A 292 11.86 9.83 16.72
C VAL A 292 12.58 8.47 16.76
N CYS A 293 11.94 7.39 16.33
CA CYS A 293 12.58 6.07 16.28
C CYS A 293 13.77 6.05 15.33
N VAL A 294 13.66 6.69 14.15
CA VAL A 294 14.77 6.77 13.17
C VAL A 294 15.92 7.62 13.72
N ILE A 295 15.64 8.69 14.47
CA ILE A 295 16.68 9.51 15.14
C ILE A 295 17.46 8.65 16.15
N PHE A 296 16.77 7.88 17.02
CA PHE A 296 17.43 6.99 17.97
C PHE A 296 18.20 5.87 17.25
N LEU A 297 17.64 5.29 16.20
CA LEU A 297 18.33 4.29 15.38
C LEU A 297 19.62 4.88 14.76
N CYS A 298 19.55 6.09 14.23
CA CYS A 298 20.70 6.81 13.68
C CYS A 298 21.79 7.04 14.75
N ALA A 299 21.40 7.53 15.92
CA ALA A 299 22.35 7.78 17.02
C ALA A 299 23.01 6.50 17.52
N LEU A 300 22.23 5.43 17.73
CA LEU A 300 22.75 4.14 18.20
C LEU A 300 23.65 3.48 17.16
N THR A 301 23.29 3.53 15.89
CA THR A 301 24.14 2.98 14.82
C THR A 301 25.41 3.82 14.65
N ALA A 302 25.35 5.14 14.80
CA ALA A 302 26.53 6.00 14.75
C ALA A 302 27.53 5.69 15.85
N GLN A 303 27.06 5.34 17.05
CA GLN A 303 27.90 5.13 18.23
C GLN A 303 28.36 3.69 18.39
N PHE A 304 27.52 2.70 18.06
CA PHE A 304 27.77 1.29 18.41
C PHE A 304 28.03 0.39 17.20
N LEU A 305 27.80 0.84 15.96
CA LEU A 305 28.10 0.04 14.78
C LEU A 305 29.62 -0.20 14.67
N GLY A 306 30.02 -1.47 14.60
CA GLY A 306 31.44 -1.87 14.56
C GLY A 306 32.09 -1.95 15.94
N THR A 307 31.33 -1.85 17.04
CA THR A 307 31.80 -2.09 18.40
C THR A 307 31.23 -3.39 18.97
N ASP A 308 31.91 -3.96 19.98
CA ASP A 308 31.46 -5.18 20.68
C ASP A 308 30.34 -4.91 21.72
N ASN A 309 29.74 -3.73 21.71
CA ASN A 309 28.70 -3.37 22.67
C ASN A 309 27.34 -3.96 22.25
N ILE A 310 27.10 -5.20 22.67
CA ILE A 310 25.87 -5.95 22.39
C ILE A 310 24.60 -5.21 22.90
N ALA A 311 24.71 -4.48 24.03
CA ALA A 311 23.57 -3.77 24.59
C ALA A 311 23.12 -2.61 23.67
N GLY A 312 24.06 -1.83 23.13
CA GLY A 312 23.78 -0.75 22.18
C GLY A 312 23.18 -1.28 20.86
N LEU A 313 23.71 -2.39 20.34
CA LEU A 313 23.18 -3.02 19.13
C LEU A 313 21.76 -3.58 19.33
N ARG A 314 21.48 -4.20 20.48
CA ARG A 314 20.13 -4.66 20.83
C ARG A 314 19.14 -3.50 21.03
N ALA A 315 19.59 -2.36 21.57
CA ALA A 315 18.77 -1.15 21.65
C ALA A 315 18.39 -0.64 20.24
N ALA A 316 19.30 -0.70 19.27
CA ALA A 316 18.97 -0.35 17.89
C ALA A 316 17.87 -1.26 17.30
N VAL A 317 17.94 -2.58 17.55
CA VAL A 317 16.89 -3.53 17.16
C VAL A 317 15.54 -3.19 17.82
N PHE A 318 15.55 -2.82 19.10
CA PHE A 318 14.33 -2.37 19.80
C PHE A 318 13.68 -1.16 19.09
N PHE A 319 14.46 -0.15 18.67
CA PHE A 319 13.89 1.00 17.98
C PHE A 319 13.36 0.68 16.59
N ILE A 320 13.88 -0.36 15.89
CA ILE A 320 13.29 -0.86 14.65
C ILE A 320 11.89 -1.46 14.91
N PHE A 321 11.72 -2.23 16.01
CA PHE A 321 10.41 -2.76 16.40
C PHE A 321 9.48 -1.67 16.93
N PHE A 322 10.00 -0.66 17.62
CA PHE A 322 9.20 0.46 18.10
C PHE A 322 8.77 1.40 16.96
N TYR A 323 9.57 1.48 15.87
CA TYR A 323 9.20 2.17 14.64
C TYR A 323 7.96 1.54 13.99
N ILE A 324 7.91 0.20 13.84
CA ILE A 324 6.76 -0.44 13.21
C ILE A 324 5.48 -0.27 14.03
N PHE A 325 5.57 -0.16 15.34
CA PHE A 325 4.43 0.18 16.19
C PHE A 325 3.81 1.51 15.74
N TRP A 326 4.60 2.59 15.64
CA TRP A 326 4.08 3.90 15.20
C TRP A 326 3.56 3.88 13.77
N TRP A 327 4.23 3.14 12.90
CA TRP A 327 3.82 3.01 11.51
C TRP A 327 2.46 2.32 11.37
N CYS A 328 2.32 1.09 11.84
CA CYS A 328 1.13 0.28 11.58
C CYS A 328 -0.09 0.70 12.42
N PHE A 329 0.10 1.31 13.58
CA PHE A 329 -1.02 1.80 14.39
C PHE A 329 -1.56 3.15 13.93
N PHE A 330 -0.79 3.94 13.18
CA PHE A 330 -1.18 5.32 12.88
C PHE A 330 -1.12 5.69 11.39
N ILE A 331 -0.20 5.14 10.60
CA ILE A 331 0.06 5.61 9.23
C ILE A 331 -0.43 4.62 8.18
N ASP A 332 -0.03 3.35 8.29
CA ASP A 332 -0.09 2.36 7.22
C ASP A 332 -1.47 2.25 6.53
N ALA A 333 -2.54 2.03 7.28
CA ALA A 333 -3.90 2.02 6.73
C ALA A 333 -4.44 3.44 6.48
N THR A 334 -4.05 4.44 7.31
CA THR A 334 -4.59 5.80 7.29
C THR A 334 -4.28 6.54 5.98
N GLN A 335 -3.10 6.34 5.40
CA GLN A 335 -2.68 6.97 4.15
C GLN A 335 -3.63 6.64 2.99
N TYR A 336 -4.06 5.39 2.86
CA TYR A 336 -4.99 4.95 1.81
C TYR A 336 -6.39 5.54 2.01
N VAL A 337 -6.86 5.60 3.27
CA VAL A 337 -8.15 6.22 3.61
C VAL A 337 -8.12 7.70 3.25
N TYR A 338 -7.07 8.42 3.65
CA TYR A 338 -6.94 9.84 3.40
C TYR A 338 -6.98 10.17 1.90
N VAL A 339 -6.20 9.45 1.09
CA VAL A 339 -6.17 9.67 -0.36
C VAL A 339 -7.49 9.32 -1.03
N ALA A 340 -8.18 8.28 -0.55
CA ALA A 340 -9.49 7.92 -1.09
C ALA A 340 -10.59 8.96 -0.75
N GLU A 341 -10.44 9.73 0.33
CA GLU A 341 -11.45 10.68 0.81
C GLU A 341 -11.21 12.15 0.38
N ILE A 342 -9.96 12.56 0.15
CA ILE A 342 -9.63 13.97 -0.16
C ILE A 342 -10.18 14.43 -1.51
N PHE A 343 -10.36 13.50 -2.46
CA PHE A 343 -10.82 13.81 -3.80
C PHE A 343 -12.34 13.70 -3.95
N PRO A 344 -12.99 14.64 -4.65
CA PRO A 344 -14.40 14.53 -4.98
C PRO A 344 -14.65 13.30 -5.86
N ASN A 345 -15.85 12.75 -5.81
CA ASN A 345 -16.15 11.44 -6.41
C ASN A 345 -15.85 11.37 -7.91
N HIS A 346 -16.16 12.43 -8.66
CA HIS A 346 -15.92 12.49 -10.12
C HIS A 346 -14.41 12.54 -10.49
N LEU A 347 -13.54 13.05 -9.60
CA LEU A 347 -12.09 13.12 -9.82
C LEU A 347 -11.29 12.05 -9.03
N ARG A 348 -11.97 11.26 -8.20
CA ARG A 348 -11.32 10.27 -7.31
C ARG A 348 -10.40 9.30 -8.05
N PRO A 349 -10.76 8.70 -9.21
CA PRO A 349 -9.85 7.80 -9.93
C PRO A 349 -8.54 8.46 -10.33
N GLN A 350 -8.60 9.70 -10.84
CA GLN A 350 -7.42 10.47 -11.23
C GLN A 350 -6.59 10.90 -10.00
N GLY A 351 -7.25 11.33 -8.93
CA GLY A 351 -6.60 11.76 -7.69
C GLY A 351 -5.90 10.61 -6.96
N VAL A 352 -6.54 9.47 -6.82
CA VAL A 352 -5.95 8.26 -6.20
C VAL A 352 -4.78 7.75 -7.05
N ALA A 353 -4.91 7.74 -8.38
CA ALA A 353 -3.82 7.35 -9.27
C ALA A 353 -2.61 8.28 -9.13
N LEU A 354 -2.83 9.60 -9.03
CA LEU A 354 -1.76 10.57 -8.80
C LEU A 354 -1.08 10.36 -7.44
N GLY A 355 -1.86 10.19 -6.37
CA GLY A 355 -1.33 9.95 -5.02
C GLY A 355 -0.50 8.67 -4.96
N LEU A 356 -1.02 7.55 -5.45
CA LEU A 356 -0.29 6.27 -5.45
C LEU A 356 0.89 6.28 -6.44
N SER A 357 0.82 7.00 -7.54
CA SER A 357 1.99 7.19 -8.41
C SER A 357 3.10 7.94 -7.68
N SER A 358 2.78 8.97 -6.89
CA SER A 358 3.77 9.69 -6.07
C SER A 358 4.37 8.80 -4.97
N PHE A 359 3.56 7.94 -4.35
CA PHE A 359 4.00 6.93 -3.40
C PHE A 359 5.04 5.98 -4.02
N TYR A 360 4.75 5.38 -5.17
CA TYR A 360 5.69 4.48 -5.83
C TYR A 360 6.93 5.20 -6.34
N LEU A 361 6.81 6.45 -6.80
CA LEU A 361 7.95 7.25 -7.25
C LEU A 361 8.90 7.58 -6.10
N ALA A 362 8.39 7.98 -4.94
CA ALA A 362 9.19 8.20 -3.74
C ALA A 362 9.83 6.91 -3.22
N SER A 363 9.07 5.81 -3.26
CA SER A 363 9.57 4.48 -2.91
C SER A 363 10.72 4.04 -3.81
N GLU A 364 10.62 4.32 -5.13
CA GLU A 364 11.68 4.05 -6.11
C GLU A 364 12.98 4.71 -5.70
N ILE A 365 12.93 6.01 -5.41
CA ILE A 365 14.11 6.79 -5.02
C ILE A 365 14.74 6.22 -3.76
N THR A 366 13.95 5.90 -2.75
CA THR A 366 14.46 5.37 -1.48
C THR A 366 14.98 3.94 -1.61
N LEU A 367 14.31 3.06 -2.36
CA LEU A 367 14.71 1.67 -2.55
C LEU A 367 15.96 1.50 -3.43
N VAL A 368 16.06 2.26 -4.51
CA VAL A 368 17.26 2.20 -5.39
C VAL A 368 18.45 2.82 -4.70
N GLY A 369 18.25 3.92 -4.00
CA GLY A 369 19.31 4.68 -3.34
C GLY A 369 19.84 4.01 -2.06
N ALA A 370 18.98 3.35 -1.28
CA ALA A 370 19.32 2.83 0.04
C ALA A 370 20.53 1.87 0.08
N PRO A 371 20.65 0.83 -0.77
CA PRO A 371 21.80 -0.08 -0.69
C PRO A 371 23.13 0.60 -1.01
N VAL A 372 23.10 1.53 -1.98
CA VAL A 372 24.29 2.30 -2.38
C VAL A 372 24.69 3.25 -1.26
N ALA A 373 23.72 3.97 -0.71
CA ALA A 373 23.94 4.93 0.36
C ALA A 373 24.38 4.26 1.67
N LEU A 374 23.75 3.15 2.07
CA LEU A 374 24.15 2.38 3.26
C LEU A 374 25.60 1.90 3.16
N ASN A 375 26.05 1.46 1.97
CA ASN A 375 27.42 1.04 1.76
C ASN A 375 28.41 2.22 1.69
N ALA A 376 28.01 3.36 1.11
CA ALA A 376 28.90 4.51 0.89
C ALA A 376 29.04 5.42 2.12
N ILE A 377 27.93 5.71 2.80
CA ILE A 377 27.86 6.69 3.89
C ILE A 377 27.45 6.07 5.24
N GLY A 378 27.15 4.76 5.27
CA GLY A 378 26.82 4.02 6.49
C GLY A 378 25.63 4.62 7.24
N TRP A 379 25.78 4.80 8.56
CA TRP A 379 24.73 5.34 9.43
C TRP A 379 24.20 6.74 9.03
N LYS A 380 25.01 7.53 8.30
CA LYS A 380 24.59 8.86 7.82
C LYS A 380 23.42 8.79 6.84
N PHE A 381 23.13 7.63 6.26
CA PHE A 381 21.95 7.41 5.44
C PHE A 381 20.64 7.70 6.19
N TYR A 382 20.56 7.40 7.47
CA TYR A 382 19.36 7.70 8.26
C TYR A 382 19.04 9.21 8.33
N LEU A 383 20.05 10.09 8.19
CA LEU A 383 19.83 11.55 8.11
C LEU A 383 19.07 11.93 6.83
N VAL A 384 19.29 11.19 5.73
CA VAL A 384 18.57 11.38 4.46
C VAL A 384 17.08 11.07 4.62
N LEU A 385 16.71 10.21 5.58
CA LEU A 385 15.31 9.92 5.93
C LEU A 385 14.77 10.94 6.93
N ILE A 386 15.54 11.32 7.95
CA ILE A 386 15.11 12.22 9.03
C ILE A 386 14.78 13.62 8.50
N CYS A 387 15.63 14.21 7.66
CA CYS A 387 15.41 15.58 7.18
C CYS A 387 14.08 15.76 6.42
N PRO A 388 13.75 14.94 5.40
CA PRO A 388 12.45 15.01 4.75
C PRO A 388 11.28 14.67 5.67
N SER A 389 11.47 13.77 6.65
CA SER A 389 10.43 13.40 7.61
C SER A 389 10.00 14.59 8.48
N VAL A 390 10.95 15.41 8.92
CA VAL A 390 10.64 16.64 9.68
C VAL A 390 9.84 17.61 8.81
N VAL A 391 10.25 17.81 7.56
CA VAL A 391 9.50 18.65 6.60
C VAL A 391 8.08 18.09 6.39
N TYR A 392 7.95 16.79 6.27
CA TYR A 392 6.65 16.12 6.11
C TYR A 392 5.72 16.32 7.31
N ILE A 393 6.23 16.23 8.54
CA ILE A 393 5.46 16.51 9.76
C ILE A 393 4.92 17.94 9.75
N VAL A 394 5.78 18.92 9.39
CA VAL A 394 5.35 20.32 9.26
C VAL A 394 4.29 20.48 8.17
N LEU A 395 4.44 19.81 7.04
CA LEU A 395 3.45 19.84 5.97
C LEU A 395 2.08 19.28 6.42
N ILE A 396 2.04 18.13 7.11
CA ILE A 396 0.78 17.58 7.65
C ILE A 396 0.15 18.53 8.66
N TYR A 397 0.99 19.24 9.45
CA TYR A 397 0.47 20.20 10.42
C TYR A 397 -0.12 21.45 9.77
N LEU A 398 0.38 21.89 8.63
CA LEU A 398 -0.08 23.09 7.91
C LEU A 398 -1.25 22.79 6.95
N LEU A 399 -1.36 21.57 6.43
CA LEU A 399 -2.38 21.13 5.49
C LEU A 399 -3.62 20.58 6.19
#